data_92108d2cc9e38a711b647d455551b589
#
_entry.id   92108d2cc9e38a711b647d455551b589
#
_cell.length_a   1.000
_cell.length_b   1.000
_cell.length_c   1.000
_cell.angle_alpha   90.00
_cell.angle_beta   90.00
_cell.angle_gamma   90.00
#
_symmetry.space_group_name_H-M   'P 1'
#
loop_
_entity.id
_entity.type
_entity.pdbx_description
1 polymer ?
#
loop_
_entity_poly.entity_id
_entity_poly.type
_entity_poly.pdbx_seq_one_letter_code
_entity_poly.pdbx_strand_id
1 'polypeptide(L)'
;EIHWRDWSSDVCSSDLEVAFNEAAFLARVKAVVERVGACAVVVAEGICGPDGKVLAMQDRNQKGYIQLGGAGEVVAERIHACLGYKVHYALADYLQRSARHLASKTDTAQAAAVGKAAVRRALAGQQGVVGIERLADSPYRWRTNLSPFEAVGNLERRLPAEFIAADGFGVTDAFRRWCRPLIEGEDWPRFAGGLPDYLRLQLPLVPACLPAYAP
;
A
#
# COMPACT_ATOMS: atom_id res chain seq x y z
N GLU A 1 -12.67 -27.60 3.56
CA GLU A 1 -12.64 -26.56 2.50
C GLU A 1 -12.78 -25.21 3.19
N ILE A 2 -11.69 -24.44 3.23
CA ILE A 2 -11.73 -23.06 3.75
C ILE A 2 -12.31 -22.19 2.65
N HIS A 3 -13.52 -21.70 2.84
CA HIS A 3 -14.19 -20.81 1.88
C HIS A 3 -13.48 -19.45 1.87
N TRP A 4 -13.02 -19.01 0.72
CA TRP A 4 -12.40 -17.71 0.44
C TRP A 4 -13.21 -16.48 0.90
N ARG A 5 -14.46 -16.66 1.27
CA ARG A 5 -15.37 -15.58 1.68
C ARG A 5 -15.26 -15.19 3.16
N ASP A 6 -14.62 -16.01 3.99
CA ASP A 6 -14.55 -15.78 5.45
C ASP A 6 -13.27 -15.07 5.91
N TRP A 7 -12.37 -14.76 4.99
CA TRP A 7 -11.10 -14.07 5.30
C TRP A 7 -11.23 -12.57 5.59
N SER A 8 -12.40 -11.99 5.39
CA SER A 8 -12.60 -10.55 5.52
C SER A 8 -12.70 -10.03 6.96
N SER A 9 -12.79 -10.91 7.95
CA SER A 9 -13.06 -10.51 9.34
C SER A 9 -11.85 -10.56 10.26
N ASP A 10 -10.73 -11.14 9.82
CA ASP A 10 -9.62 -11.47 10.72
C ASP A 10 -8.35 -10.63 10.50
N VAL A 11 -8.43 -9.61 9.65
CA VAL A 11 -7.31 -8.71 9.38
C VAL A 11 -7.34 -7.57 10.38
N CYS A 12 -6.40 -7.57 11.30
CA CYS A 12 -6.12 -6.40 12.13
C CYS A 12 -5.16 -5.49 11.36
N SER A 13 -5.62 -4.34 10.92
CA SER A 13 -4.75 -3.26 10.48
C SER A 13 -4.71 -2.21 11.56
N SER A 14 -3.53 -1.78 11.99
CA SER A 14 -3.40 -0.57 12.75
C SER A 14 -2.74 0.45 11.83
N ASP A 15 -3.49 1.48 11.56
CA ASP A 15 -3.09 2.55 10.66
C ASP A 15 -2.43 3.70 11.44
N LEU A 16 -1.79 4.62 10.72
CA LEU A 16 -1.21 5.84 11.28
C LEU A 16 -2.25 6.74 11.97
N GLU A 17 -3.53 6.54 11.66
CA GLU A 17 -4.66 7.32 12.17
C GLU A 17 -5.13 6.89 13.56
N VAL A 18 -4.87 5.64 13.95
CA VAL A 18 -5.27 5.08 15.25
C VAL A 18 -4.04 4.62 16.00
N ALA A 19 -3.85 5.16 17.21
CA ALA A 19 -2.76 4.75 18.06
C ALA A 19 -2.88 3.27 18.42
N PHE A 20 -1.78 2.52 18.29
CA PHE A 20 -1.74 1.10 18.61
C PHE A 20 -1.96 0.86 20.10
N ASN A 21 -3.00 0.12 20.41
CA ASN A 21 -3.30 -0.34 21.76
C ASN A 21 -2.94 -1.84 21.86
N GLU A 22 -1.79 -2.13 22.43
CA GLU A 22 -1.27 -3.50 22.58
C GLU A 22 -2.24 -4.44 23.30
N ALA A 23 -2.84 -3.98 24.39
CA ALA A 23 -3.75 -4.82 25.17
C ALA A 23 -5.02 -5.20 24.38
N ALA A 24 -5.62 -4.22 23.71
CA ALA A 24 -6.79 -4.46 22.86
C ALA A 24 -6.43 -5.34 21.65
N PHE A 25 -5.25 -5.12 21.05
CA PHE A 25 -4.74 -5.94 19.95
C PHE A 25 -4.57 -7.41 20.36
N LEU A 26 -3.86 -7.66 21.46
CA LEU A 26 -3.64 -9.03 21.95
C LEU A 26 -4.95 -9.73 22.32
N ALA A 27 -5.88 -9.01 22.94
CA ALA A 27 -7.22 -9.54 23.23
C ALA A 27 -7.97 -9.91 21.93
N ARG A 28 -7.86 -9.07 20.88
CA ARG A 28 -8.46 -9.35 19.57
C ARG A 28 -7.85 -10.58 18.93
N VAL A 29 -6.52 -10.67 18.87
CA VAL A 29 -5.81 -11.84 18.31
C VAL A 29 -6.24 -13.12 19.04
N LYS A 30 -6.26 -13.11 20.37
CA LYS A 30 -6.70 -14.23 21.19
C LYS A 30 -8.12 -14.67 20.84
N ALA A 31 -9.07 -13.73 20.81
CA ALA A 31 -10.46 -14.03 20.50
C ALA A 31 -10.64 -14.62 19.09
N VAL A 32 -9.89 -14.13 18.11
CA VAL A 32 -9.90 -14.68 16.73
C VAL A 32 -9.36 -16.10 16.72
N VAL A 33 -8.19 -16.35 17.32
CA VAL A 33 -7.58 -17.69 17.37
C VAL A 33 -8.48 -18.69 18.10
N GLU A 34 -9.11 -18.29 19.23
CA GLU A 34 -10.05 -19.15 19.95
C GLU A 34 -11.29 -19.49 19.12
N ARG A 35 -11.75 -18.58 18.28
CA ARG A 35 -12.93 -18.78 17.43
C ARG A 35 -12.67 -19.61 16.17
N VAL A 36 -11.54 -19.39 15.47
CA VAL A 36 -11.29 -19.96 14.14
C VAL A 36 -10.00 -20.76 14.03
N GLY A 37 -9.21 -20.84 15.10
CA GLY A 37 -7.97 -21.61 15.14
C GLY A 37 -6.72 -20.92 14.56
N ALA A 38 -6.88 -19.78 13.90
CA ALA A 38 -5.79 -18.99 13.32
C ALA A 38 -6.17 -17.51 13.27
N CYS A 39 -5.17 -16.63 13.17
CA CYS A 39 -5.37 -15.20 12.96
C CYS A 39 -4.38 -14.67 11.93
N ALA A 40 -4.87 -13.99 10.88
CA ALA A 40 -4.04 -13.24 9.95
C ALA A 40 -4.01 -11.77 10.40
N VAL A 41 -2.80 -11.22 10.52
CA VAL A 41 -2.57 -9.85 10.93
C VAL A 41 -1.81 -9.11 9.84
N VAL A 42 -2.33 -7.98 9.40
CA VAL A 42 -1.65 -7.06 8.50
C VAL A 42 -1.24 -5.84 9.31
N VAL A 43 0.05 -5.49 9.26
CA VAL A 43 0.63 -4.39 10.03
C VAL A 43 1.26 -3.39 9.08
N ALA A 44 0.93 -2.12 9.25
CA ALA A 44 1.61 -1.03 8.55
C ALA A 44 2.96 -0.73 9.22
N GLU A 45 4.00 -0.45 8.42
CA GLU A 45 5.32 -0.11 8.95
C GLU A 45 5.32 1.18 9.81
N GLY A 46 4.40 2.09 9.53
CA GLY A 46 4.25 3.36 10.25
C GLY A 46 3.40 3.31 11.51
N ILE A 47 3.05 2.13 12.01
CA ILE A 47 2.25 1.97 13.23
C ILE A 47 2.87 2.71 14.41
N CYS A 48 2.08 3.54 15.09
CA CYS A 48 2.52 4.38 16.19
C CYS A 48 1.83 3.98 17.50
N GLY A 49 2.57 4.07 18.60
CA GLY A 49 2.02 3.96 19.95
C GLY A 49 1.21 5.19 20.36
N PRO A 50 0.60 5.16 21.56
CA PRO A 50 -0.14 6.30 22.11
C PRO A 50 0.72 7.56 22.33
N ASP A 51 2.01 7.41 22.40
CA ASP A 51 3.01 8.51 22.52
C ASP A 51 3.39 9.13 21.16
N GLY A 52 2.77 8.68 20.08
CA GLY A 52 3.06 9.12 18.72
C GLY A 52 4.39 8.60 18.15
N LYS A 53 5.09 7.72 18.88
CA LYS A 53 6.32 7.11 18.37
C LYS A 53 6.01 5.86 17.57
N VAL A 54 6.73 5.68 16.47
CA VAL A 54 6.64 4.46 15.66
C VAL A 54 7.08 3.25 16.48
N LEU A 55 6.38 2.14 16.28
CA LEU A 55 6.61 0.91 17.05
C LEU A 55 7.98 0.30 16.75
N ALA A 56 8.40 0.41 15.49
CA ALA A 56 9.69 -0.09 15.03
C ALA A 56 10.38 0.98 14.17
N MET A 57 11.63 1.27 14.51
CA MET A 57 12.47 2.22 13.80
C MET A 57 13.83 1.59 13.59
N GLN A 58 14.26 1.45 12.34
CA GLN A 58 15.58 0.87 12.05
C GLN A 58 16.70 1.86 12.32
N ASP A 59 16.60 3.06 11.77
CA ASP A 59 17.60 4.13 12.02
C ASP A 59 17.11 5.46 11.44
N ARG A 60 17.86 6.54 11.74
CA ARG A 60 17.72 7.81 11.01
C ARG A 60 18.78 7.84 9.92
N ASN A 61 18.35 8.00 8.66
CA ASN A 61 19.32 8.19 7.59
C ASN A 61 20.11 9.50 7.78
N GLN A 62 21.21 9.68 7.02
CA GLN A 62 22.10 10.85 7.09
C GLN A 62 21.38 12.20 6.91
N LYS A 63 20.18 12.22 6.35
CA LYS A 63 19.33 13.41 6.16
C LYS A 63 18.31 13.62 7.29
N GLY A 64 18.35 12.79 8.34
CA GLY A 64 17.45 12.88 9.49
C GLY A 64 16.07 12.29 9.30
N TYR A 65 15.77 11.66 8.14
CA TYR A 65 14.52 10.95 7.93
C TYR A 65 14.50 9.64 8.70
N ILE A 66 13.37 9.34 9.33
CA ILE A 66 13.15 8.09 10.04
C ILE A 66 13.00 6.98 8.98
N GLN A 67 13.85 5.95 9.09
CA GLN A 67 13.68 4.74 8.30
C GLN A 67 12.80 3.77 9.08
N LEU A 68 11.58 3.59 8.61
CA LEU A 68 10.62 2.64 9.17
C LEU A 68 11.02 1.22 8.78
N GLY A 69 10.78 0.26 9.66
CA GLY A 69 11.01 -1.15 9.37
C GLY A 69 10.98 -2.03 10.61
N GLY A 70 10.54 -3.28 10.44
CA GLY A 70 10.50 -4.26 11.53
C GLY A 70 9.20 -4.27 12.36
N ALA A 71 8.18 -3.49 12.00
CA ALA A 71 6.92 -3.49 12.74
C ALA A 71 6.26 -4.88 12.79
N GLY A 72 6.30 -5.64 11.71
CA GLY A 72 5.79 -7.01 11.66
C GLY A 72 6.52 -7.95 12.62
N GLU A 73 7.84 -7.83 12.75
CA GLU A 73 8.65 -8.60 13.69
C GLU A 73 8.30 -8.27 15.13
N VAL A 74 8.27 -6.99 15.49
CA VAL A 74 7.90 -6.53 16.83
C VAL A 74 6.53 -7.05 17.23
N VAL A 75 5.54 -6.94 16.35
CA VAL A 75 4.18 -7.43 16.62
C VAL A 75 4.17 -8.96 16.77
N ALA A 76 4.92 -9.70 15.95
CA ALA A 76 5.05 -11.14 16.06
C ALA A 76 5.66 -11.57 17.40
N GLU A 77 6.72 -10.90 17.84
CA GLU A 77 7.35 -11.14 19.15
C GLU A 77 6.38 -10.86 20.31
N ARG A 78 5.59 -9.78 20.23
CA ARG A 78 4.58 -9.46 21.26
C ARG A 78 3.52 -10.54 21.36
N ILE A 79 2.99 -11.01 20.23
CA ILE A 79 2.01 -12.12 20.21
C ILE A 79 2.61 -13.38 20.84
N HIS A 80 3.84 -13.73 20.46
CA HIS A 80 4.50 -14.91 21.00
C HIS A 80 4.77 -14.80 22.50
N ALA A 81 5.32 -13.68 22.95
CA ALA A 81 5.66 -13.46 24.36
C ALA A 81 4.43 -13.43 25.28
N CYS A 82 3.33 -12.81 24.83
CA CYS A 82 2.15 -12.60 25.67
C CYS A 82 1.13 -13.74 25.58
N LEU A 83 1.00 -14.38 24.40
CA LEU A 83 -0.05 -15.39 24.16
C LEU A 83 0.52 -16.81 23.97
N GLY A 84 1.83 -16.96 23.81
CA GLY A 84 2.48 -18.26 23.57
C GLY A 84 2.20 -18.87 22.19
N TYR A 85 1.57 -18.12 21.29
CA TYR A 85 1.24 -18.63 19.95
C TYR A 85 2.48 -18.70 19.07
N LYS A 86 2.49 -19.71 18.19
CA LYS A 86 3.47 -19.78 17.11
C LYS A 86 3.09 -18.74 16.05
N VAL A 87 4.02 -17.85 15.75
CA VAL A 87 3.82 -16.77 14.77
C VAL A 87 4.77 -16.96 13.60
N HIS A 88 4.28 -16.69 12.40
CA HIS A 88 5.07 -16.54 11.20
C HIS A 88 4.79 -15.14 10.65
N TYR A 89 5.82 -14.40 10.29
CA TYR A 89 5.65 -13.09 9.65
C TYR A 89 6.37 -13.07 8.31
N ALA A 90 5.87 -12.24 7.41
CA ALA A 90 6.46 -12.00 6.11
C ALA A 90 6.51 -10.48 5.87
N LEU A 91 7.68 -9.99 5.53
CA LEU A 91 7.87 -8.62 5.09
C LEU A 91 7.69 -8.58 3.58
N ALA A 92 6.59 -7.98 3.12
CA ALA A 92 6.29 -7.91 1.69
C ALA A 92 7.27 -7.00 0.92
N ASP A 93 7.76 -5.94 1.57
CA ASP A 93 8.71 -4.97 1.03
C ASP A 93 8.35 -4.57 -0.42
N TYR A 94 9.28 -4.70 -1.37
CA TYR A 94 9.03 -4.40 -2.77
C TYR A 94 8.07 -5.37 -3.47
N LEU A 95 7.80 -6.55 -2.91
CA LEU A 95 6.86 -7.51 -3.51
C LEU A 95 5.48 -6.90 -3.78
N GLN A 96 4.97 -6.09 -2.87
CA GLN A 96 3.69 -5.39 -3.06
C GLN A 96 3.67 -4.44 -4.27
N ARG A 97 4.84 -3.97 -4.73
CA ARG A 97 4.98 -3.10 -5.90
C ARG A 97 5.36 -3.86 -7.17
N SER A 98 6.02 -5.00 -7.04
CA SER A 98 6.55 -5.79 -8.16
C SER A 98 5.72 -7.03 -8.49
N ALA A 99 4.74 -7.38 -7.66
CA ALA A 99 3.87 -8.53 -7.88
C ALA A 99 2.82 -8.26 -8.96
N ARG A 100 3.27 -8.07 -10.20
CA ARG A 100 2.44 -7.71 -11.36
C ARG A 100 1.26 -8.65 -11.57
N HIS A 101 1.39 -9.91 -11.19
CA HIS A 101 0.34 -10.93 -11.26
C HIS A 101 -0.82 -10.70 -10.27
N LEU A 102 -0.63 -9.84 -9.28
CA LEU A 102 -1.67 -9.44 -8.31
C LEU A 102 -2.33 -8.10 -8.65
N ALA A 103 -1.83 -7.39 -9.67
CA ALA A 103 -2.39 -6.11 -10.06
C ALA A 103 -3.78 -6.28 -10.68
N SER A 104 -4.74 -5.46 -10.24
CA SER A 104 -6.08 -5.45 -10.85
C SER A 104 -6.07 -4.79 -12.23
N LYS A 105 -7.05 -5.12 -13.05
CA LYS A 105 -7.25 -4.50 -14.35
C LYS A 105 -7.50 -2.99 -14.23
N THR A 106 -8.24 -2.58 -13.22
CA THR A 106 -8.51 -1.16 -12.95
C THR A 106 -7.23 -0.42 -12.62
N ASP A 107 -6.43 -0.94 -11.70
CA ASP A 107 -5.18 -0.31 -11.27
C ASP A 107 -4.18 -0.19 -12.43
N THR A 108 -4.00 -1.24 -13.20
CA THR A 108 -3.12 -1.23 -14.39
C THR A 108 -3.58 -0.23 -15.45
N ALA A 109 -4.88 -0.15 -15.71
CA ALA A 109 -5.43 0.80 -16.67
C ALA A 109 -5.22 2.25 -16.20
N GLN A 110 -5.41 2.50 -14.90
CA GLN A 110 -5.18 3.81 -14.29
C GLN A 110 -3.70 4.20 -14.31
N ALA A 111 -2.81 3.30 -13.92
CA ALA A 111 -1.37 3.54 -13.96
C ALA A 111 -0.88 3.88 -15.38
N ALA A 112 -1.34 3.12 -16.39
CA ALA A 112 -1.02 3.39 -17.79
C ALA A 112 -1.56 4.74 -18.27
N ALA A 113 -2.79 5.11 -17.86
CA ALA A 113 -3.40 6.38 -18.23
C ALA A 113 -2.65 7.57 -17.61
N VAL A 114 -2.28 7.47 -16.32
CA VAL A 114 -1.50 8.50 -15.62
C VAL A 114 -0.15 8.70 -16.31
N GLY A 115 0.59 7.62 -16.62
CA GLY A 115 1.87 7.72 -17.31
C GLY A 115 1.74 8.38 -18.70
N LYS A 116 0.74 7.98 -19.50
CA LYS A 116 0.47 8.61 -20.80
C LYS A 116 0.08 10.09 -20.66
N ALA A 117 -0.74 10.43 -19.67
CA ALA A 117 -1.14 11.80 -19.42
C ALA A 117 0.06 12.66 -18.97
N ALA A 118 0.93 12.14 -18.12
CA ALA A 118 2.14 12.85 -17.67
C ALA A 118 3.04 13.24 -18.85
N VAL A 119 3.29 12.30 -19.76
CA VAL A 119 4.09 12.60 -20.97
C VAL A 119 3.43 13.67 -21.85
N ARG A 120 2.12 13.57 -22.11
CA ARG A 120 1.39 14.57 -22.90
C ARG A 120 1.44 15.96 -22.27
N ARG A 121 1.28 16.04 -20.93
CA ARG A 121 1.35 17.30 -20.19
C ARG A 121 2.75 17.91 -20.26
N ALA A 122 3.78 17.09 -20.08
CA ALA A 122 5.18 17.52 -20.20
C ALA A 122 5.50 18.08 -21.59
N LEU A 123 5.07 17.38 -22.65
CA LEU A 123 5.25 17.85 -24.04
C LEU A 123 4.47 19.16 -24.32
N ALA A 124 3.38 19.40 -23.62
CA ALA A 124 2.63 20.66 -23.68
C ALA A 124 3.20 21.77 -22.77
N GLY A 125 4.36 21.56 -22.13
CA GLY A 125 4.98 22.53 -21.22
C GLY A 125 4.22 22.73 -19.90
N GLN A 126 3.28 21.83 -19.56
CA GLN A 126 2.52 21.90 -18.32
C GLN A 126 3.27 21.20 -17.19
N GLN A 127 3.31 21.83 -16.02
CA GLN A 127 3.95 21.31 -14.82
C GLN A 127 2.89 20.96 -13.77
N GLY A 128 3.16 19.92 -12.96
CA GLY A 128 2.28 19.48 -11.89
C GLY A 128 2.33 17.97 -11.69
N VAL A 129 1.47 17.48 -10.80
CA VAL A 129 1.28 16.08 -10.50
C VAL A 129 0.06 15.56 -11.24
N VAL A 130 0.25 14.53 -12.08
CA VAL A 130 -0.87 13.87 -12.72
C VAL A 130 -1.43 12.81 -11.77
N GLY A 131 -2.68 12.96 -11.41
CA GLY A 131 -3.42 12.08 -10.53
C GLY A 131 -4.65 11.44 -11.19
N ILE A 132 -5.41 10.73 -10.38
CA ILE A 132 -6.69 10.13 -10.75
C ILE A 132 -7.79 10.84 -9.97
N GLU A 133 -8.77 11.34 -10.69
CA GLU A 133 -9.98 11.89 -10.13
C GLU A 133 -11.13 10.88 -10.28
N ARG A 134 -11.72 10.48 -9.16
CA ARG A 134 -12.88 9.61 -9.12
C ARG A 134 -14.13 10.43 -9.38
N LEU A 135 -14.91 10.02 -10.37
CA LEU A 135 -16.10 10.73 -10.81
C LEU A 135 -17.39 10.08 -10.32
N ALA A 136 -17.41 8.75 -10.20
CA ALA A 136 -18.56 7.98 -9.74
C ALA A 136 -18.14 6.61 -9.20
N ASP A 137 -18.93 6.07 -8.30
CA ASP A 137 -18.69 4.77 -7.66
C ASP A 137 -19.43 3.63 -8.35
N SER A 138 -20.63 3.87 -8.84
CA SER A 138 -21.47 2.85 -9.47
C SER A 138 -22.26 3.44 -10.66
N PRO A 139 -21.87 3.11 -11.91
CA PRO A 139 -20.65 2.39 -12.27
C PRO A 139 -19.39 3.22 -11.95
N TYR A 140 -18.29 2.56 -11.66
CA TYR A 140 -17.03 3.24 -11.36
C TYR A 140 -16.55 4.02 -12.59
N ARG A 141 -16.33 5.33 -12.41
CA ARG A 141 -15.81 6.23 -13.45
C ARG A 141 -14.71 7.12 -12.88
N TRP A 142 -13.71 7.37 -13.68
CA TRP A 142 -12.55 8.16 -13.31
C TRP A 142 -11.97 8.88 -14.52
N ARG A 143 -11.13 9.87 -14.26
CA ARG A 143 -10.29 10.54 -15.26
C ARG A 143 -8.94 10.90 -14.68
N THR A 144 -7.97 11.22 -15.54
CA THR A 144 -6.72 11.85 -15.09
C THR A 144 -6.93 13.34 -14.89
N ASN A 145 -6.32 13.89 -13.86
CA ASN A 145 -6.27 15.34 -13.58
C ASN A 145 -4.81 15.81 -13.51
N LEU A 146 -4.61 17.12 -13.48
CA LEU A 146 -3.33 17.77 -13.23
C LEU A 146 -3.51 18.69 -12.02
N SER A 147 -2.75 18.44 -10.96
CA SER A 147 -2.72 19.26 -9.75
C SER A 147 -1.39 20.01 -9.65
N PRO A 148 -1.38 21.26 -9.17
CA PRO A 148 -0.14 21.96 -8.91
C PRO A 148 0.70 21.23 -7.84
N PHE A 149 2.02 21.38 -7.88
CA PHE A 149 2.91 20.69 -6.95
C PHE A 149 2.61 21.02 -5.49
N GLU A 150 2.25 22.26 -5.21
CA GLU A 150 1.94 22.78 -3.88
C GLU A 150 0.68 22.15 -3.27
N ALA A 151 -0.22 21.66 -4.11
CA ALA A 151 -1.44 20.99 -3.66
C ALA A 151 -1.21 19.50 -3.29
N VAL A 152 -0.01 18.97 -3.57
CA VAL A 152 0.31 17.56 -3.33
C VAL A 152 1.60 17.38 -2.54
N GLY A 153 2.62 18.22 -2.83
CA GLY A 153 3.94 18.10 -2.22
C GLY A 153 3.92 18.38 -0.72
N ASN A 154 4.54 17.51 0.06
CA ASN A 154 4.64 17.59 1.52
C ASN A 154 3.28 17.64 2.25
N LEU A 155 2.21 17.24 1.58
CA LEU A 155 0.89 17.10 2.19
C LEU A 155 0.58 15.64 2.43
N GLU A 156 0.13 15.33 3.64
CA GLU A 156 -0.32 14.00 4.03
C GLU A 156 -1.84 13.92 3.88
N ARG A 157 -2.31 12.88 3.20
CA ARG A 157 -3.74 12.56 3.13
C ARG A 157 -4.01 11.35 3.98
N ARG A 158 -4.69 11.56 5.07
CA ARG A 158 -5.09 10.48 5.99
C ARG A 158 -6.31 9.73 5.49
N LEU A 159 -6.45 8.51 5.96
CA LEU A 159 -7.64 7.70 5.72
C LEU A 159 -8.84 8.33 6.46
N PRO A 160 -9.99 8.55 5.80
CA PRO A 160 -11.19 9.06 6.46
C PRO A 160 -11.61 8.18 7.64
N ALA A 161 -11.98 8.78 8.76
CA ALA A 161 -12.36 8.05 9.97
C ALA A 161 -13.54 7.09 9.75
N GLU A 162 -14.45 7.41 8.84
CA GLU A 162 -15.57 6.53 8.46
C GLU A 162 -15.14 5.22 7.78
N PHE A 163 -13.89 5.12 7.35
CA PHE A 163 -13.33 3.91 6.75
C PHE A 163 -12.73 2.96 7.77
N ILE A 164 -12.46 3.44 8.97
CA ILE A 164 -11.85 2.67 10.05
C ILE A 164 -12.97 2.05 10.91
N ALA A 165 -12.86 0.75 11.20
CA ALA A 165 -13.81 0.08 12.07
C ALA A 165 -13.74 0.64 13.50
N ALA A 166 -14.88 0.68 14.20
CA ALA A 166 -15.00 1.30 15.51
C ALA A 166 -14.11 0.65 16.60
N ASP A 167 -13.74 -0.61 16.41
CA ASP A 167 -12.83 -1.35 17.30
C ASP A 167 -11.35 -1.03 17.03
N GLY A 168 -11.06 -0.23 15.99
CA GLY A 168 -9.70 0.10 15.55
C GLY A 168 -8.98 -1.01 14.78
N PHE A 169 -9.65 -2.15 14.55
CA PHE A 169 -9.07 -3.31 13.86
C PHE A 169 -9.88 -3.67 12.61
N GLY A 170 -9.43 -3.19 11.47
CA GLY A 170 -10.07 -3.47 10.19
C GLY A 170 -10.77 -2.26 9.57
N VAL A 171 -11.57 -2.52 8.55
CA VAL A 171 -12.19 -1.49 7.72
C VAL A 171 -13.70 -1.65 7.67
N THR A 172 -14.40 -0.52 7.49
CA THR A 172 -15.85 -0.49 7.37
C THR A 172 -16.35 -0.95 6.01
N ASP A 173 -17.65 -1.18 5.89
CA ASP A 173 -18.29 -1.44 4.60
C ASP A 173 -18.22 -0.23 3.66
N ALA A 174 -18.09 0.98 4.20
CA ALA A 174 -17.85 2.17 3.39
C ALA A 174 -16.51 2.07 2.66
N PHE A 175 -15.43 1.69 3.37
CA PHE A 175 -14.14 1.44 2.74
C PHE A 175 -14.20 0.30 1.72
N ARG A 176 -14.85 -0.81 2.04
CA ARG A 176 -14.98 -1.96 1.13
C ARG A 176 -15.67 -1.54 -0.18
N ARG A 177 -16.74 -0.78 -0.11
CA ARG A 177 -17.43 -0.23 -1.30
C ARG A 177 -16.53 0.71 -2.08
N TRP A 178 -15.78 1.56 -1.40
CA TRP A 178 -14.86 2.49 -2.02
C TRP A 178 -13.69 1.77 -2.71
N CYS A 179 -13.11 0.77 -2.06
CA CYS A 179 -11.94 0.03 -2.53
C CYS A 179 -12.26 -0.97 -3.63
N ARG A 180 -13.45 -1.60 -3.58
CA ARG A 180 -13.83 -2.71 -4.45
C ARG A 180 -13.58 -2.47 -5.94
N PRO A 181 -13.99 -1.34 -6.56
CA PRO A 181 -13.74 -1.10 -7.98
C PRO A 181 -12.24 -1.02 -8.34
N LEU A 182 -11.40 -0.68 -7.37
CA LEU A 182 -9.95 -0.54 -7.58
C LEU A 182 -9.23 -1.89 -7.64
N ILE A 183 -9.80 -2.93 -7.03
CA ILE A 183 -9.22 -4.27 -6.97
C ILE A 183 -9.91 -5.26 -7.92
N GLU A 184 -10.83 -4.79 -8.75
CA GLU A 184 -11.59 -5.63 -9.69
C GLU A 184 -10.86 -5.86 -11.01
N GLY A 185 -11.07 -7.05 -11.57
CA GLY A 185 -10.57 -7.50 -12.85
C GLY A 185 -9.14 -8.05 -12.80
N GLU A 186 -8.93 -9.10 -13.57
CA GLU A 186 -7.64 -9.75 -13.71
C GLU A 186 -6.85 -9.15 -14.86
N ASP A 187 -5.54 -8.95 -14.65
CA ASP A 187 -4.65 -8.46 -15.70
C ASP A 187 -3.27 -9.15 -15.57
N TRP A 188 -3.26 -10.42 -15.99
CA TRP A 188 -2.05 -11.23 -15.96
C TRP A 188 -0.98 -10.72 -16.92
N PRO A 189 0.29 -10.69 -16.54
CA PRO A 189 1.38 -10.41 -17.46
C PRO A 189 1.45 -11.51 -18.53
N ARG A 190 1.91 -11.16 -19.72
CA ARG A 190 2.23 -12.15 -20.75
C ARG A 190 3.43 -12.99 -20.29
N PHE A 191 3.44 -14.25 -20.69
CA PHE A 191 4.56 -15.15 -20.46
C PHE A 191 5.10 -15.67 -21.79
N ALA A 192 6.43 -15.76 -21.86
CA ALA A 192 7.15 -16.38 -22.97
C ALA A 192 8.23 -17.30 -22.39
N GLY A 193 8.23 -18.58 -22.78
CA GLY A 193 9.21 -19.55 -22.29
C GLY A 193 9.20 -19.74 -20.75
N GLY A 194 8.06 -19.56 -20.08
CA GLY A 194 7.91 -19.70 -18.64
C GLY A 194 8.30 -18.47 -17.82
N LEU A 195 8.69 -17.38 -18.45
CA LEU A 195 9.04 -16.11 -17.80
C LEU A 195 8.07 -15.00 -18.21
N PRO A 196 7.82 -14.01 -17.33
CA PRO A 196 7.05 -12.84 -17.70
C PRO A 196 7.69 -12.10 -18.89
N ASP A 197 6.89 -11.85 -19.92
CA ASP A 197 7.33 -11.12 -21.13
C ASP A 197 7.08 -9.62 -20.94
N TYR A 198 8.04 -8.95 -20.31
CA TYR A 198 7.98 -7.52 -20.09
C TYR A 198 8.54 -6.75 -21.29
N LEU A 199 7.90 -5.62 -21.59
CA LEU A 199 8.38 -4.71 -22.61
C LEU A 199 9.78 -4.20 -22.27
N ARG A 200 10.74 -4.45 -23.14
CA ARG A 200 12.09 -3.87 -23.06
C ARG A 200 12.13 -2.63 -23.91
N LEU A 201 12.23 -1.47 -23.26
CA LEU A 201 12.37 -0.20 -23.98
C LEU A 201 13.79 -0.07 -24.52
N GLN A 202 13.89 0.13 -25.84
CA GLN A 202 15.14 0.59 -26.46
C GLN A 202 15.14 2.11 -26.40
N LEU A 203 15.99 2.66 -25.55
CA LEU A 203 16.15 4.11 -25.40
C LEU A 203 17.33 4.55 -26.25
N PRO A 204 17.12 5.25 -27.40
CA PRO A 204 18.20 5.80 -28.17
C PRO A 204 18.93 6.87 -27.34
N LEU A 205 20.24 6.79 -27.31
CA LEU A 205 21.03 7.84 -26.66
C LEU A 205 20.92 9.13 -27.47
N VAL A 206 20.58 10.20 -26.78
CA VAL A 206 20.63 11.55 -27.34
C VAL A 206 22.10 12.00 -27.34
N PRO A 207 22.58 12.65 -28.42
CA PRO A 207 23.94 13.19 -28.45
C PRO A 207 24.18 14.08 -27.22
N ALA A 208 25.34 13.92 -26.59
CA ALA A 208 25.74 14.75 -25.49
C ALA A 208 25.89 16.22 -25.93
N CYS A 209 25.20 17.14 -25.27
CA CYS A 209 25.28 18.57 -25.52
C CYS A 209 26.39 19.26 -24.71
N LEU A 210 26.96 18.57 -23.73
CA LEU A 210 28.03 19.07 -22.88
C LEU A 210 29.34 18.35 -23.19
N PRO A 211 30.50 18.99 -23.00
CA PRO A 211 31.79 18.33 -23.11
C PRO A 211 31.90 17.16 -22.13
N ALA A 212 32.72 16.18 -22.43
CA ALA A 212 32.97 15.07 -21.52
C ALA A 212 33.46 15.62 -20.17
N TYR A 213 32.91 15.07 -19.09
CA TYR A 213 33.36 15.40 -17.74
C TYR A 213 34.82 14.96 -17.59
N ALA A 214 35.69 15.90 -17.30
CA ALA A 214 37.08 15.65 -16.91
C ALA A 214 37.14 15.81 -15.36
N PRO A 215 37.49 14.73 -14.63
CA PRO A 215 37.62 14.80 -13.17
C PRO A 215 38.80 15.65 -12.72
#